data_b442e9bcd22fbd06ac99595cb9f89741
#
_entry.id   b442e9bcd22fbd06ac99595cb9f89741
#
_cell.length_a   1.000
_cell.length_b   1.000
_cell.length_c   1.000
_cell.angle_alpha   90.00
_cell.angle_beta   90.00
_cell.angle_gamma   90.00
#
_symmetry.space_group_name_H-M   'P 1'
#
loop_
_entity.id
_entity.type
_entity.pdbx_description
1 polymer ?
#
loop_
_entity_poly.entity_id
_entity_poly.type
_entity_poly.pdbx_seq_one_letter_code
_entity_poly.pdbx_strand_id
1 'polypeptide(L)'
;MLISITGGEEEYRALEQEIGSFLERIDAFQAADSKASNAVLSVFGGERKRVSEAFSTPAEIQYVAIAGKFDNVKEVNNGALQVVRHLLNYDYLWNQVRVKGGAYGVGCRFNREREGYFTSYRDPNLSATLEVYRHAAEYLEQYDAKEREVTKTIIGTISGIDTPLTPYMKGKRSLSAYLTNVTEEMMQKQRDQVLNCDIEDIRQTADVVREVIRDGVICVIGNEKKIAEEEKLFESIEPLQ
;
A
#
# COMPACT_ATOMS: atom_id res chain seq x y z
N MET A 1 -22.06 10.70 13.26
CA MET A 1 -20.77 11.36 13.65
C MET A 1 -19.96 10.38 14.48
N LEU A 2 -18.63 10.32 14.32
CA LEU A 2 -17.70 9.52 15.12
C LEU A 2 -16.76 10.44 15.88
N ILE A 3 -16.61 10.24 17.18
CA ILE A 3 -15.65 10.98 18.02
C ILE A 3 -14.64 9.95 18.54
N SER A 4 -13.36 10.22 18.33
CA SER A 4 -12.27 9.38 18.83
C SER A 4 -11.47 10.18 19.87
N ILE A 5 -11.29 9.61 21.05
CA ILE A 5 -10.58 10.22 22.17
C ILE A 5 -9.43 9.31 22.56
N THR A 6 -8.28 9.90 22.79
CA THR A 6 -7.10 9.21 23.33
C THR A 6 -6.59 9.98 24.54
N GLY A 7 -6.73 9.41 25.71
CA GLY A 7 -6.34 10.01 26.97
C GLY A 7 -6.34 8.99 28.09
N GLY A 8 -6.01 9.41 29.31
CA GLY A 8 -6.20 8.61 30.51
C GLY A 8 -7.66 8.56 30.94
N GLU A 9 -7.98 7.72 31.90
CA GLU A 9 -9.34 7.54 32.38
C GLU A 9 -9.91 8.81 33.06
N GLU A 10 -9.06 9.53 33.78
CA GLU A 10 -9.46 10.78 34.45
C GLU A 10 -9.80 11.89 33.44
N GLU A 11 -8.97 12.06 32.40
CA GLU A 11 -9.21 13.01 31.32
C GLU A 11 -10.46 12.63 30.50
N TYR A 12 -10.67 11.34 30.26
CA TYR A 12 -11.88 10.87 29.58
C TYR A 12 -13.14 11.24 30.38
N ARG A 13 -13.17 10.94 31.70
CA ARG A 13 -14.32 11.25 32.56
C ARG A 13 -14.59 12.75 32.64
N ALA A 14 -13.54 13.58 32.65
CA ALA A 14 -13.69 15.03 32.64
C ALA A 14 -14.32 15.55 31.32
N LEU A 15 -14.02 14.90 30.20
CA LEU A 15 -14.53 15.28 28.88
C LEU A 15 -15.91 14.69 28.55
N GLU A 16 -16.33 13.62 29.23
CA GLU A 16 -17.57 12.89 28.92
C GLU A 16 -18.80 13.81 28.97
N GLN A 17 -18.89 14.65 30.00
CA GLN A 17 -19.99 15.60 30.18
C GLN A 17 -19.94 16.71 29.10
N GLU A 18 -18.77 17.21 28.78
CA GLU A 18 -18.59 18.26 27.76
C GLU A 18 -18.93 17.72 26.35
N ILE A 19 -18.55 16.48 26.07
CA ILE A 19 -18.89 15.80 24.81
C ILE A 19 -20.40 15.57 24.73
N GLY A 20 -21.05 15.12 25.81
CA GLY A 20 -22.49 15.00 25.89
C GLY A 20 -23.19 16.32 25.57
N SER A 21 -22.79 17.41 26.22
CA SER A 21 -23.33 18.75 25.99
C SER A 21 -23.06 19.29 24.58
N PHE A 22 -21.93 18.91 23.98
CA PHE A 22 -21.61 19.23 22.58
C PHE A 22 -22.54 18.48 21.61
N LEU A 23 -22.76 17.19 21.84
CA LEU A 23 -23.64 16.36 21.02
C LEU A 23 -25.08 16.80 21.06
N GLU A 24 -25.59 17.25 22.23
CA GLU A 24 -26.94 17.79 22.39
C GLU A 24 -27.14 19.10 21.61
N ARG A 25 -26.09 19.89 21.43
CA ARG A 25 -26.13 21.15 20.68
C ARG A 25 -26.00 20.99 19.16
N ILE A 26 -25.46 19.89 18.72
CA ILE A 26 -25.49 19.53 17.32
C ILE A 26 -26.88 18.91 17.11
N ASP A 27 -27.80 19.66 16.47
CA ASP A 27 -29.06 19.11 15.99
C ASP A 27 -28.76 17.75 15.40
N ALA A 28 -29.34 16.72 16.01
CA ALA A 28 -29.05 15.35 15.63
C ALA A 28 -29.15 15.26 14.10
N PHE A 29 -28.04 15.18 13.44
CA PHE A 29 -28.02 14.77 12.06
C PHE A 29 -28.70 13.41 12.05
N GLN A 30 -30.00 13.41 11.78
CA GLN A 30 -30.70 12.19 11.42
C GLN A 30 -29.83 11.56 10.36
N ALA A 31 -29.41 10.33 10.62
CA ALA A 31 -28.59 9.56 9.69
C ALA A 31 -29.20 9.78 8.31
N ALA A 32 -28.55 10.60 7.49
CA ALA A 32 -29.00 10.80 6.13
C ALA A 32 -29.06 9.40 5.53
N ASP A 33 -30.23 9.03 5.08
CA ASP A 33 -30.50 7.74 4.44
C ASP A 33 -29.31 7.36 3.57
N SER A 34 -28.91 6.10 3.56
CA SER A 34 -27.78 5.56 2.78
C SER A 34 -27.80 5.93 1.28
N LYS A 35 -28.91 6.50 0.81
CA LYS A 35 -29.04 7.18 -0.48
C LYS A 35 -28.12 8.39 -0.69
N ALA A 36 -27.64 9.02 0.39
CA ALA A 36 -26.72 10.17 0.26
C ALA A 36 -25.33 9.76 -0.23
N SER A 37 -24.84 8.55 0.07
CA SER A 37 -23.53 8.08 -0.41
C SER A 37 -23.51 7.85 -1.92
N ASN A 38 -24.61 7.37 -2.49
CA ASN A 38 -24.75 7.20 -3.95
C ASN A 38 -24.94 8.53 -4.67
N ALA A 39 -25.58 9.53 -4.03
CA ALA A 39 -25.74 10.87 -4.59
C ALA A 39 -24.40 11.64 -4.64
N VAL A 40 -23.54 11.48 -3.63
CA VAL A 40 -22.19 12.09 -3.65
C VAL A 40 -21.32 11.48 -4.75
N LEU A 41 -21.37 10.16 -4.94
CA LEU A 41 -20.68 9.49 -6.05
C LEU A 41 -21.21 9.93 -7.43
N SER A 42 -22.51 10.25 -7.57
CA SER A 42 -23.09 10.75 -8.81
C SER A 42 -22.74 12.20 -9.12
N VAL A 43 -22.47 13.03 -8.12
CA VAL A 43 -22.02 14.45 -8.29
C VAL A 43 -20.57 14.51 -8.81
N PHE A 44 -19.74 13.55 -8.46
CA PHE A 44 -18.40 13.38 -9.03
C PHE A 44 -18.38 12.44 -10.25
N GLY A 45 -19.53 12.21 -10.86
CA GLY A 45 -19.92 11.23 -11.88
C GLY A 45 -19.03 11.08 -13.11
N GLY A 46 -17.79 10.63 -12.88
CA GLY A 46 -16.98 10.03 -13.92
C GLY A 46 -17.01 8.51 -13.76
N GLU A 47 -17.18 7.78 -14.85
CA GLU A 47 -16.83 6.36 -14.86
C GLU A 47 -15.36 6.23 -14.46
N ARG A 48 -15.09 5.48 -13.39
CA ARG A 48 -13.71 5.15 -13.02
C ARG A 48 -13.14 4.23 -14.08
N LYS A 49 -12.37 4.78 -15.00
CA LYS A 49 -11.60 3.99 -15.96
C LYS A 49 -10.24 3.66 -15.37
N ARG A 50 -9.77 2.45 -15.64
CA ARG A 50 -8.39 2.08 -15.42
C ARG A 50 -7.60 2.59 -16.62
N VAL A 51 -6.77 3.57 -16.43
CA VAL A 51 -6.01 4.26 -17.48
C VAL A 51 -4.56 4.30 -17.08
N SER A 52 -3.68 3.82 -17.95
CA SER A 52 -2.25 4.06 -17.81
C SER A 52 -1.94 5.46 -18.35
N GLU A 53 -1.34 6.31 -17.53
CA GLU A 53 -1.18 7.72 -17.83
C GLU A 53 0.23 8.24 -17.50
N ALA A 54 0.66 9.27 -18.20
CA ALA A 54 1.91 9.94 -17.92
C ALA A 54 1.75 11.46 -17.89
N PHE A 55 2.48 12.09 -16.99
CA PHE A 55 2.58 13.54 -16.86
C PHE A 55 4.00 13.96 -17.15
N SER A 56 4.18 14.67 -18.28
CA SER A 56 5.49 15.08 -18.76
C SER A 56 5.97 16.36 -18.06
N THR A 57 7.25 16.37 -17.73
CA THR A 57 7.94 17.52 -17.12
C THR A 57 9.31 17.71 -17.77
N PRO A 58 9.90 18.91 -17.68
CA PRO A 58 11.28 19.13 -18.11
C PRO A 58 12.35 18.50 -17.18
N ALA A 59 11.95 17.88 -16.07
CA ALA A 59 12.87 17.24 -15.12
C ALA A 59 13.58 16.02 -15.73
N GLU A 60 14.82 15.75 -15.30
CA GLU A 60 15.60 14.60 -15.77
C GLU A 60 15.28 13.29 -15.02
N ILE A 61 14.40 13.35 -14.05
CA ILE A 61 14.03 12.22 -13.16
C ILE A 61 12.59 11.81 -13.35
N GLN A 62 12.30 10.55 -13.01
CA GLN A 62 10.97 9.96 -13.07
C GLN A 62 10.45 9.61 -11.67
N TYR A 63 9.13 9.59 -11.57
CA TYR A 63 8.34 8.93 -10.53
C TYR A 63 7.54 7.86 -11.25
N VAL A 64 7.88 6.61 -11.04
CA VAL A 64 7.29 5.49 -11.79
C VAL A 64 6.45 4.65 -10.84
N ALA A 65 5.17 4.52 -11.14
CA ALA A 65 4.26 3.69 -10.37
C ALA A 65 3.55 2.67 -11.25
N ILE A 66 3.31 1.48 -10.72
CA ILE A 66 2.37 0.51 -11.23
C ILE A 66 1.51 0.01 -10.07
N ALA A 67 0.20 -0.01 -10.26
CA ALA A 67 -0.75 -0.45 -9.25
C ALA A 67 -1.81 -1.36 -9.84
N GLY A 68 -2.17 -2.42 -9.13
CA GLY A 68 -3.16 -3.38 -9.57
C GLY A 68 -3.86 -4.08 -8.42
N LYS A 69 -4.88 -4.88 -8.75
CA LYS A 69 -5.60 -5.74 -7.81
C LYS A 69 -5.17 -7.19 -7.97
N PHE A 70 -5.36 -7.97 -6.93
CA PHE A 70 -5.14 -9.41 -6.93
C PHE A 70 -6.38 -10.19 -6.44
N ASP A 71 -7.54 -9.76 -6.96
CA ASP A 71 -8.86 -10.31 -6.59
C ASP A 71 -9.02 -11.78 -6.98
N ASN A 72 -8.33 -12.24 -8.03
CA ASN A 72 -8.44 -13.62 -8.53
C ASN A 72 -7.58 -14.63 -7.75
N VAL A 73 -6.64 -14.19 -6.91
CA VAL A 73 -5.88 -15.07 -6.03
C VAL A 73 -6.78 -15.56 -4.90
N LYS A 74 -7.11 -16.86 -4.90
CA LYS A 74 -8.12 -17.42 -3.97
C LYS A 74 -7.70 -17.30 -2.51
N GLU A 75 -6.52 -17.78 -2.20
CA GLU A 75 -5.97 -17.80 -0.84
C GLU A 75 -4.78 -16.84 -0.74
N VAL A 76 -4.87 -15.93 0.22
CA VAL A 76 -3.83 -14.92 0.46
C VAL A 76 -3.34 -15.02 1.89
N ASN A 77 -2.08 -15.38 2.06
CA ASN A 77 -1.39 -15.31 3.34
C ASN A 77 -0.92 -13.86 3.58
N ASN A 78 -1.74 -13.09 4.33
CA ASN A 78 -1.43 -11.68 4.60
C ASN A 78 -0.15 -11.48 5.42
N GLY A 79 0.24 -12.45 6.25
CA GLY A 79 1.51 -12.42 6.97
C GLY A 79 2.69 -12.61 6.04
N ALA A 80 2.63 -13.60 5.15
CA ALA A 80 3.65 -13.82 4.13
C ALA A 80 3.80 -12.60 3.21
N LEU A 81 2.71 -11.92 2.83
CA LEU A 81 2.77 -10.66 2.08
C LEU A 81 3.51 -9.55 2.81
N GLN A 82 3.45 -9.47 4.15
CA GLN A 82 4.25 -8.50 4.91
C GLN A 82 5.74 -8.88 4.89
N VAL A 83 6.06 -10.18 4.99
CA VAL A 83 7.44 -10.68 4.88
C VAL A 83 7.99 -10.38 3.49
N VAL A 84 7.22 -10.68 2.44
CA VAL A 84 7.60 -10.42 1.04
C VAL A 84 7.74 -8.92 0.76
N ARG A 85 6.85 -8.08 1.28
CA ARG A 85 7.01 -6.64 1.19
C ARG A 85 8.35 -6.18 1.79
N HIS A 86 8.73 -6.73 2.95
CA HIS A 86 10.02 -6.43 3.56
C HIS A 86 11.17 -6.93 2.68
N LEU A 87 11.11 -8.17 2.23
CA LEU A 87 12.10 -8.77 1.36
C LEU A 87 12.29 -7.97 0.05
N LEU A 88 11.21 -7.69 -0.67
CA LEU A 88 11.29 -6.94 -1.91
C LEU A 88 11.86 -5.53 -1.71
N ASN A 89 11.42 -4.82 -0.68
CA ASN A 89 11.85 -3.44 -0.43
C ASN A 89 13.32 -3.31 -0.02
N TYR A 90 13.85 -4.26 0.77
CA TYR A 90 15.18 -4.16 1.34
C TYR A 90 16.23 -5.02 0.66
N ASP A 91 15.82 -5.93 -0.23
CA ASP A 91 16.74 -6.75 -1.02
C ASP A 91 16.52 -6.53 -2.52
N TYR A 92 15.47 -7.08 -3.13
CA TYR A 92 15.29 -7.09 -4.58
C TYR A 92 15.21 -5.70 -5.20
N LEU A 93 14.22 -4.90 -4.79
CA LEU A 93 14.00 -3.56 -5.36
C LEU A 93 15.14 -2.61 -5.00
N TRP A 94 15.62 -2.69 -3.75
CA TRP A 94 16.75 -1.88 -3.32
C TRP A 94 17.98 -2.11 -4.19
N ASN A 95 18.34 -3.37 -4.44
CA ASN A 95 19.51 -3.70 -5.22
C ASN A 95 19.34 -3.36 -6.71
N GLN A 96 18.17 -3.66 -7.30
CA GLN A 96 17.97 -3.51 -8.75
C GLN A 96 17.66 -2.06 -9.14
N VAL A 97 16.74 -1.39 -8.44
CA VAL A 97 16.25 -0.06 -8.83
C VAL A 97 17.08 1.05 -8.19
N ARG A 98 17.45 0.90 -6.91
CA ARG A 98 18.21 1.96 -6.23
C ARG A 98 19.73 1.82 -6.45
N VAL A 99 20.33 0.69 -6.09
CA VAL A 99 21.80 0.54 -6.13
C VAL A 99 22.30 0.48 -7.55
N LYS A 100 21.72 -0.37 -8.39
CA LYS A 100 22.12 -0.51 -9.80
C LYS A 100 21.47 0.52 -10.71
N GLY A 101 20.19 0.81 -10.50
CA GLY A 101 19.42 1.73 -11.33
C GLY A 101 19.61 3.19 -11.00
N GLY A 102 20.10 3.55 -9.81
CA GLY A 102 20.37 4.93 -9.41
C GLY A 102 19.16 5.71 -8.89
N ALA A 103 18.00 5.07 -8.68
CA ALA A 103 16.84 5.74 -8.07
C ALA A 103 17.14 6.17 -6.64
N TYR A 104 16.56 7.29 -6.20
CA TYR A 104 16.71 7.75 -4.82
C TYR A 104 15.92 6.85 -3.84
N GLY A 105 14.72 6.40 -4.24
CA GLY A 105 13.89 5.49 -3.46
C GLY A 105 13.07 4.57 -4.34
N VAL A 106 12.73 3.42 -3.79
CA VAL A 106 11.86 2.42 -4.42
C VAL A 106 11.14 1.62 -3.35
N GLY A 107 9.95 1.13 -3.65
CA GLY A 107 9.21 0.27 -2.75
C GLY A 107 7.98 -0.36 -3.36
N CYS A 108 7.44 -1.34 -2.64
CA CYS A 108 6.14 -1.95 -2.94
C CYS A 108 5.29 -2.03 -1.68
N ARG A 109 3.99 -2.16 -1.88
CA ARG A 109 3.02 -2.35 -0.81
C ARG A 109 1.86 -3.20 -1.28
N PHE A 110 1.31 -3.99 -0.36
CA PHE A 110 0.11 -4.80 -0.54
C PHE A 110 -0.82 -4.52 0.64
N ASN A 111 -2.11 -4.36 0.37
CA ASN A 111 -3.12 -4.09 1.39
C ASN A 111 -4.13 -5.24 1.53
N ARG A 112 -5.04 -5.12 2.50
CA ARG A 112 -6.08 -6.12 2.77
C ARG A 112 -7.23 -6.04 1.78
N GLU A 113 -7.39 -4.91 1.11
CA GLU A 113 -8.37 -4.63 0.06
C GLU A 113 -7.98 -5.26 -1.28
N ARG A 114 -6.95 -6.12 -1.26
CA ARG A 114 -6.41 -6.82 -2.43
C ARG A 114 -5.85 -5.90 -3.50
N GLU A 115 -5.23 -4.81 -3.07
CA GLU A 115 -4.51 -3.89 -3.93
C GLU A 115 -3.02 -3.94 -3.63
N GLY A 116 -2.23 -3.84 -4.69
CA GLY A 116 -0.78 -3.77 -4.59
C GLY A 116 -0.22 -2.69 -5.52
N TYR A 117 0.93 -2.15 -5.15
CA TYR A 117 1.62 -1.20 -6.00
C TYR A 117 3.13 -1.28 -5.80
N PHE A 118 3.85 -0.87 -6.85
CA PHE A 118 5.28 -0.63 -6.88
C PHE A 118 5.53 0.82 -7.26
N THR A 119 6.49 1.47 -6.64
CA THR A 119 6.82 2.88 -6.93
C THR A 119 8.32 3.10 -6.89
N SER A 120 8.82 4.00 -7.75
CA SER A 120 10.16 4.58 -7.60
C SER A 120 10.09 6.09 -7.50
N TYR A 121 11.09 6.66 -6.88
CA TYR A 121 11.18 8.07 -6.53
C TYR A 121 12.51 8.64 -6.96
N ARG A 122 12.44 9.74 -7.74
CA ARG A 122 13.62 10.37 -8.34
C ARG A 122 14.49 9.34 -9.07
N ASP A 123 13.87 8.65 -10.00
CA ASP A 123 14.45 7.56 -10.76
C ASP A 123 15.01 8.07 -12.08
N PRO A 124 16.26 7.81 -12.42
CA PRO A 124 16.78 8.16 -13.74
C PRO A 124 16.22 7.29 -14.86
N ASN A 125 15.55 6.17 -14.55
CA ASN A 125 15.05 5.21 -15.52
C ASN A 125 13.53 5.15 -15.53
N LEU A 126 12.94 4.72 -16.65
CA LEU A 126 11.52 4.41 -16.80
C LEU A 126 11.36 2.91 -17.12
N SER A 127 11.68 2.52 -18.35
CA SER A 127 11.48 1.15 -18.84
C SER A 127 12.24 0.12 -18.03
N ALA A 128 13.51 0.40 -17.71
CA ALA A 128 14.32 -0.53 -16.91
C ALA A 128 13.73 -0.76 -15.51
N THR A 129 13.15 0.26 -14.91
CA THR A 129 12.47 0.13 -13.61
C THR A 129 11.19 -0.68 -13.72
N LEU A 130 10.37 -0.45 -14.76
CA LEU A 130 9.18 -1.26 -15.01
C LEU A 130 9.52 -2.72 -15.26
N GLU A 131 10.62 -3.01 -15.96
CA GLU A 131 11.11 -4.39 -16.15
C GLU A 131 11.49 -5.05 -14.82
N VAL A 132 12.16 -4.31 -13.92
CA VAL A 132 12.43 -4.84 -12.57
C VAL A 132 11.13 -5.18 -11.84
N TYR A 133 10.10 -4.35 -11.93
CA TYR A 133 8.80 -4.65 -11.31
C TYR A 133 8.18 -5.92 -11.91
N ARG A 134 8.22 -6.09 -13.25
CA ARG A 134 7.69 -7.27 -13.94
C ARG A 134 8.36 -8.57 -13.52
N HIS A 135 9.66 -8.53 -13.23
CA HIS A 135 10.42 -9.70 -12.79
C HIS A 135 10.34 -9.98 -11.28
N ALA A 136 9.63 -9.16 -10.50
CA ALA A 136 9.52 -9.37 -9.06
C ALA A 136 8.82 -10.68 -8.68
N ALA A 137 7.81 -11.10 -9.46
CA ALA A 137 7.13 -12.38 -9.24
C ALA A 137 8.06 -13.58 -9.50
N GLU A 138 8.82 -13.52 -10.58
CA GLU A 138 9.80 -14.56 -10.95
C GLU A 138 10.91 -14.67 -9.90
N TYR A 139 11.39 -13.55 -9.39
CA TYR A 139 12.34 -13.52 -8.27
C TYR A 139 11.79 -14.26 -7.05
N LEU A 140 10.51 -14.08 -6.71
CA LEU A 140 9.89 -14.77 -5.57
C LEU A 140 9.69 -16.26 -5.82
N GLU A 141 9.30 -16.68 -7.02
CA GLU A 141 9.18 -18.10 -7.39
C GLU A 141 10.50 -18.84 -7.25
N GLN A 142 11.59 -18.18 -7.66
CA GLN A 142 12.94 -18.74 -7.63
C GLN A 142 13.67 -18.44 -6.31
N TYR A 143 12.97 -17.82 -5.33
CA TYR A 143 13.61 -17.45 -4.08
C TYR A 143 14.13 -18.69 -3.37
N ASP A 144 15.45 -18.73 -3.18
CA ASP A 144 16.16 -19.82 -2.53
C ASP A 144 17.15 -19.21 -1.51
N ALA A 145 16.74 -19.22 -0.24
CA ALA A 145 17.49 -18.64 0.85
C ALA A 145 17.65 -19.65 1.98
N LYS A 146 18.76 -19.54 2.70
CA LYS A 146 18.96 -20.33 3.92
C LYS A 146 17.95 -19.89 5.00
N GLU A 147 17.56 -20.81 5.87
CA GLU A 147 16.67 -20.58 7.01
C GLU A 147 17.04 -19.31 7.80
N ARG A 148 18.32 -19.06 8.00
CA ARG A 148 18.81 -17.84 8.68
C ARG A 148 18.39 -16.55 7.96
N GLU A 149 18.37 -16.51 6.64
CA GLU A 149 17.99 -15.31 5.88
C GLU A 149 16.47 -15.10 5.92
N VAL A 150 15.69 -16.17 5.86
CA VAL A 150 14.25 -16.12 6.06
C VAL A 150 13.92 -15.60 7.46
N THR A 151 14.56 -16.17 8.50
CA THR A 151 14.42 -15.72 9.89
C THR A 151 14.76 -14.23 10.06
N LYS A 152 15.83 -13.76 9.43
CA LYS A 152 16.21 -12.34 9.45
C LYS A 152 15.15 -11.44 8.84
N THR A 153 14.54 -11.86 7.72
CA THR A 153 13.45 -11.13 7.08
C THR A 153 12.20 -11.09 7.96
N ILE A 154 11.87 -12.20 8.63
CA ILE A 154 10.78 -12.28 9.59
C ILE A 154 11.02 -11.32 10.77
N ILE A 155 12.22 -11.30 11.35
CA ILE A 155 12.59 -10.38 12.44
C ILE A 155 12.45 -8.93 11.99
N GLY A 156 12.92 -8.59 10.79
CA GLY A 156 12.76 -7.25 10.23
C GLY A 156 11.29 -6.85 10.06
N THR A 157 10.45 -7.80 9.64
CA THR A 157 9.00 -7.59 9.47
C THR A 157 8.30 -7.39 10.82
N ILE A 158 8.56 -8.25 11.81
CA ILE A 158 7.98 -8.16 13.14
C ILE A 158 8.41 -6.88 13.85
N SER A 159 9.64 -6.43 13.71
CA SER A 159 10.12 -5.17 14.28
C SER A 159 9.26 -3.97 13.83
N GLY A 160 8.77 -3.98 12.61
CA GLY A 160 7.85 -2.95 12.11
C GLY A 160 6.42 -3.08 12.66
N ILE A 161 5.94 -4.30 12.92
CA ILE A 161 4.61 -4.57 13.47
C ILE A 161 4.55 -4.27 14.97
N ASP A 162 5.56 -4.70 15.72
CA ASP A 162 5.64 -4.61 17.17
C ASP A 162 6.34 -3.32 17.65
N THR A 163 6.44 -2.30 16.81
CA THR A 163 7.02 -1.00 17.18
C THR A 163 6.29 -0.40 18.39
N PRO A 164 6.99 0.05 19.43
CA PRO A 164 6.37 0.73 20.56
C PRO A 164 5.58 1.96 20.13
N LEU A 165 4.34 2.04 20.58
CA LEU A 165 3.42 3.12 20.21
C LEU A 165 3.22 4.09 21.35
N THR A 166 3.30 5.40 21.07
CA THR A 166 2.84 6.44 21.99
C THR A 166 1.32 6.36 22.17
N PRO A 167 0.75 6.93 23.25
CA PRO A 167 -0.71 6.99 23.42
C PRO A 167 -1.46 7.51 22.19
N TYR A 168 -1.00 8.60 21.59
CA TYR A 168 -1.55 9.13 20.34
C TYR A 168 -1.54 8.11 19.18
N MET A 169 -0.43 7.42 18.98
CA MET A 169 -0.31 6.39 17.93
C MET A 169 -1.24 5.20 18.18
N LYS A 170 -1.42 4.81 19.44
CA LYS A 170 -2.39 3.76 19.83
C LYS A 170 -3.82 4.18 19.47
N GLY A 171 -4.22 5.40 19.82
CA GLY A 171 -5.54 5.93 19.47
C GLY A 171 -5.76 6.01 17.98
N LYS A 172 -4.78 6.51 17.22
CA LYS A 172 -4.85 6.57 15.75
C LYS A 172 -4.97 5.15 15.13
N ARG A 173 -4.20 4.18 15.63
CA ARG A 173 -4.27 2.78 15.18
C ARG A 173 -5.63 2.17 15.48
N SER A 174 -6.16 2.38 16.69
CA SER A 174 -7.49 1.90 17.09
C SER A 174 -8.61 2.50 16.23
N LEU A 175 -8.58 3.81 16.01
CA LEU A 175 -9.53 4.48 15.12
C LEU A 175 -9.47 3.93 13.69
N SER A 176 -8.26 3.76 13.15
CA SER A 176 -8.09 3.18 11.82
C SER A 176 -8.64 1.76 11.75
N ALA A 177 -8.34 0.92 12.74
CA ALA A 177 -8.84 -0.45 12.81
C ALA A 177 -10.37 -0.50 12.87
N TYR A 178 -10.98 0.38 13.67
CA TYR A 178 -12.42 0.51 13.76
C TYR A 178 -13.06 0.90 12.41
N LEU A 179 -12.52 1.92 11.74
CA LEU A 179 -13.04 2.42 10.45
C LEU A 179 -12.87 1.40 9.31
N THR A 180 -11.87 0.54 9.39
CA THR A 180 -11.59 -0.48 8.37
C THR A 180 -12.07 -1.88 8.75
N ASN A 181 -12.81 -2.02 9.86
CA ASN A 181 -13.29 -3.30 10.38
C ASN A 181 -12.18 -4.34 10.60
N VAL A 182 -10.98 -3.90 10.97
CA VAL A 182 -9.85 -4.78 11.30
C VAL A 182 -9.94 -5.14 12.78
N THR A 183 -10.25 -6.40 13.07
CA THR A 183 -10.36 -6.90 14.45
C THR A 183 -9.01 -7.27 15.05
N GLU A 184 -8.98 -7.43 16.36
CA GLU A 184 -7.79 -7.87 17.08
C GLU A 184 -7.38 -9.30 16.66
N GLU A 185 -8.36 -10.20 16.44
CA GLU A 185 -8.10 -11.54 15.93
C GLU A 185 -7.45 -11.52 14.53
N MET A 186 -7.89 -10.60 13.66
CA MET A 186 -7.29 -10.44 12.34
C MET A 186 -5.83 -9.94 12.45
N MET A 187 -5.55 -9.04 13.37
CA MET A 187 -4.20 -8.55 13.62
C MET A 187 -3.31 -9.66 14.21
N GLN A 188 -3.82 -10.42 15.18
CA GLN A 188 -3.10 -11.54 15.78
C GLN A 188 -2.84 -12.63 14.75
N LYS A 189 -3.84 -13.03 13.97
CA LYS A 189 -3.67 -14.00 12.89
C LYS A 189 -2.57 -13.60 11.91
N GLN A 190 -2.56 -12.34 11.49
CA GLN A 190 -1.51 -11.84 10.59
C GLN A 190 -0.12 -11.88 11.24
N ARG A 191 -0.03 -11.55 12.53
CA ARG A 191 1.21 -11.64 13.29
C ARG A 191 1.71 -13.08 13.39
N ASP A 192 0.84 -14.03 13.67
CA ASP A 192 1.16 -15.46 13.72
C ASP A 192 1.62 -15.98 12.34
N GLN A 193 0.97 -15.55 11.27
CA GLN A 193 1.38 -15.86 9.90
C GLN A 193 2.76 -15.32 9.56
N VAL A 194 3.14 -14.13 10.05
CA VAL A 194 4.50 -13.60 9.87
C VAL A 194 5.52 -14.45 10.63
N LEU A 195 5.23 -14.81 11.88
CA LEU A 195 6.17 -15.57 12.74
C LEU A 195 6.40 -17.00 12.24
N ASN A 196 5.39 -17.61 11.61
CA ASN A 196 5.46 -18.97 11.08
C ASN A 196 5.74 -19.03 9.56
N CYS A 197 6.06 -17.88 8.93
CA CYS A 197 6.32 -17.81 7.51
C CYS A 197 7.58 -18.60 7.15
N ASP A 198 7.49 -19.42 6.12
CA ASP A 198 8.62 -20.16 5.57
C ASP A 198 8.91 -19.76 4.10
N ILE A 199 9.86 -20.46 3.48
CA ILE A 199 10.27 -20.16 2.12
C ILE A 199 9.18 -20.48 1.09
N GLU A 200 8.36 -21.47 1.36
CA GLU A 200 7.26 -21.86 0.48
C GLU A 200 6.13 -20.83 0.54
N ASP A 201 5.80 -20.32 1.72
CA ASP A 201 4.89 -19.19 1.89
C ASP A 201 5.35 -17.98 1.08
N ILE A 202 6.66 -17.67 1.09
CA ILE A 202 7.23 -16.57 0.28
C ILE A 202 7.02 -16.83 -1.21
N ARG A 203 7.33 -18.02 -1.71
CA ARG A 203 7.17 -18.39 -3.11
C ARG A 203 5.72 -18.31 -3.58
N GLN A 204 4.77 -18.75 -2.79
CA GLN A 204 3.34 -18.70 -3.10
C GLN A 204 2.80 -17.27 -3.27
N THR A 205 3.46 -16.28 -2.69
CA THR A 205 3.07 -14.87 -2.90
C THR A 205 3.40 -14.35 -4.29
N ALA A 206 4.19 -15.08 -5.09
CA ALA A 206 4.51 -14.71 -6.47
C ALA A 206 3.25 -14.51 -7.32
N ASP A 207 2.21 -15.31 -7.09
CA ASP A 207 0.92 -15.17 -7.79
C ASP A 207 0.24 -13.83 -7.51
N VAL A 208 0.32 -13.34 -6.26
CA VAL A 208 -0.19 -12.02 -5.89
C VAL A 208 0.57 -10.93 -6.64
N VAL A 209 1.90 -11.00 -6.62
CA VAL A 209 2.75 -10.00 -7.29
C VAL A 209 2.53 -10.02 -8.81
N ARG A 210 2.42 -11.22 -9.40
CA ARG A 210 2.16 -11.40 -10.83
C ARG A 210 0.85 -10.76 -11.24
N GLU A 211 -0.22 -10.96 -10.47
CA GLU A 211 -1.53 -10.41 -10.79
C GLU A 211 -1.56 -8.88 -10.67
N VAL A 212 -0.95 -8.33 -9.61
CA VAL A 212 -0.80 -6.86 -9.45
C VAL A 212 -0.12 -6.24 -10.67
N ILE A 213 0.91 -6.88 -11.20
CA ILE A 213 1.69 -6.34 -12.33
C ILE A 213 0.97 -6.57 -13.67
N ARG A 214 0.42 -7.77 -13.89
CA ARG A 214 -0.21 -8.15 -15.17
C ARG A 214 -1.38 -7.23 -15.53
N ASP A 215 -2.25 -6.96 -14.56
CA ASP A 215 -3.45 -6.16 -14.75
C ASP A 215 -3.26 -4.73 -14.15
N GLY A 216 -2.01 -4.36 -13.86
CA GLY A 216 -1.68 -3.08 -13.26
C GLY A 216 -1.80 -1.91 -14.24
N VAL A 217 -2.23 -0.76 -13.73
CA VAL A 217 -2.15 0.52 -14.44
C VAL A 217 -0.84 1.21 -14.09
N ILE A 218 -0.25 1.87 -15.08
CA ILE A 218 1.02 2.57 -14.94
C ILE A 218 0.73 4.07 -14.83
N CYS A 219 1.34 4.72 -13.84
CA CYS A 219 1.31 6.17 -13.72
C CYS A 219 2.76 6.68 -13.62
N VAL A 220 3.12 7.62 -14.48
CA VAL A 220 4.46 8.20 -14.52
C VAL A 220 4.39 9.72 -14.47
N ILE A 221 5.22 10.33 -13.64
CA ILE A 221 5.52 11.75 -13.73
C ILE A 221 7.01 11.86 -14.05
N GLY A 222 7.40 12.49 -15.16
CA GLY A 222 8.81 12.49 -15.52
C GLY A 222 9.19 13.20 -16.79
N ASN A 223 10.40 12.90 -17.23
CA ASN A 223 11.01 13.53 -18.39
C ASN A 223 10.22 13.30 -19.67
N GLU A 224 9.89 14.37 -20.38
CA GLU A 224 9.10 14.34 -21.62
C GLU A 224 9.67 13.43 -22.70
N LYS A 225 11.01 13.39 -22.86
CA LYS A 225 11.67 12.56 -23.88
C LYS A 225 11.54 11.07 -23.54
N LYS A 226 11.76 10.70 -22.27
CA LYS A 226 11.64 9.30 -21.81
C LYS A 226 10.21 8.81 -21.88
N ILE A 227 9.23 9.66 -21.59
CA ILE A 227 7.81 9.34 -21.73
C ILE A 227 7.46 9.15 -23.21
N ALA A 228 7.98 10.02 -24.09
CA ALA A 228 7.76 9.91 -25.53
C ALA A 228 8.41 8.65 -26.14
N GLU A 229 9.57 8.22 -25.64
CA GLU A 229 10.20 6.95 -26.06
C GLU A 229 9.32 5.72 -25.72
N GLU A 230 8.49 5.83 -24.68
CA GLU A 230 7.62 4.76 -24.18
C GLU A 230 6.11 5.09 -24.31
N GLU A 231 5.74 5.93 -25.27
CA GLU A 231 4.37 6.41 -25.47
C GLU A 231 3.31 5.29 -25.50
N LYS A 232 3.69 4.10 -26.01
CA LYS A 232 2.81 2.93 -26.12
C LYS A 232 2.35 2.35 -24.79
N LEU A 233 3.00 2.72 -23.68
CA LEU A 233 2.62 2.29 -22.35
C LEU A 233 1.44 3.08 -21.79
N PHE A 234 1.10 4.21 -22.41
CA PHE A 234 0.15 5.18 -21.86
C PHE A 234 -1.03 5.40 -22.79
N GLU A 235 -2.21 5.48 -22.22
CA GLU A 235 -3.45 5.86 -22.92
C GLU A 235 -3.62 7.40 -22.94
N SER A 236 -2.98 8.10 -22.01
CA SER A 236 -2.96 9.55 -21.92
C SER A 236 -1.57 10.04 -21.53
N ILE A 237 -1.12 11.09 -22.20
CA ILE A 237 0.13 11.80 -21.86
C ILE A 237 -0.20 13.30 -21.84
N GLU A 238 -0.02 13.92 -20.67
CA GLU A 238 -0.34 15.32 -20.46
C GLU A 238 0.86 16.07 -19.87
N PRO A 239 1.05 17.35 -20.17
CA PRO A 239 2.06 18.17 -19.50
C PRO A 239 1.61 18.44 -18.05
N LEU A 240 2.52 18.23 -17.10
CA LEU A 240 2.32 18.65 -15.72
C LEU A 240 2.46 20.17 -15.63
N GLN A 241 1.38 20.86 -15.29
CA GLN A 241 1.33 22.31 -15.13
C GLN A 241 1.87 22.77 -13.76
#